data_e79c4b853fc3f1b6bb9e0a8d6b6b8694
#
_entry.id   e79c4b853fc3f1b6bb9e0a8d6b6b8694
#
_cell.length_a   1.000
_cell.length_b   1.000
_cell.length_c   1.000
_cell.angle_alpha   90.00
_cell.angle_beta   90.00
_cell.angle_gamma   90.00
#
_symmetry.space_group_name_H-M   'P 1'
#
loop_
_entity.id
_entity.type
_entity.pdbx_description
1 polymer ?
#
loop_
_entity_poly.entity_id
_entity_poly.type
_entity_poly.pdbx_seq_one_letter_code
_entity_poly.pdbx_strand_id
1 'polypeptide(L)'
;MAVIVPPIKSQGIKTKLVPWINDVIFRSGIDLVNANWIEPFFGTGVVGINSPLGGRRIVGDSNPHVINFYNSIKSGIVTPQSMREYLQREGELLERAGDAGYEHYRLVKDRFNKEHSPFDFIFLSRAGFNGMMRFNRKGEWNIPFCKKPNRFAPAYITKICNQVKAVETVIRQFDWTFCNRSFIETIREARRGDMIYCDPPYYGRYVDYYNGWTEENERELFEALRDTEAHFVLSTWHHNEFRSNDMIDRYWDSSTSLHKNISIMVVVISKTDTL
;
A
#
# COMPACT_ATOMS: atom_id res chain seq x y z
N MET A 1 15.02 -5.76 -12.98
CA MET A 1 15.49 -5.34 -11.63
C MET A 1 14.75 -6.12 -10.56
N ALA A 2 15.35 -6.33 -9.39
CA ALA A 2 14.65 -6.92 -8.25
C ALA A 2 13.60 -5.93 -7.71
N VAL A 3 12.43 -6.45 -7.30
CA VAL A 3 11.36 -5.62 -6.74
C VAL A 3 11.76 -5.06 -5.38
N ILE A 4 11.66 -3.74 -5.23
CA ILE A 4 11.85 -3.05 -3.95
C ILE A 4 10.62 -3.33 -3.08
N VAL A 5 10.84 -3.94 -1.92
CA VAL A 5 9.78 -4.27 -0.97
C VAL A 5 9.81 -3.27 0.18
N PRO A 6 8.78 -2.44 0.36
CA PRO A 6 8.72 -1.48 1.46
C PRO A 6 8.72 -2.14 2.85
N PRO A 7 9.08 -1.40 3.91
CA PRO A 7 9.17 -1.95 5.26
C PRO A 7 7.81 -2.25 5.90
N ILE A 8 6.73 -1.60 5.48
CA ILE A 8 5.37 -1.85 5.97
C ILE A 8 4.98 -3.27 5.61
N LYS A 9 4.51 -4.03 6.61
CA LYS A 9 3.99 -5.39 6.41
C LYS A 9 2.46 -5.34 6.39
N SER A 10 1.87 -5.87 5.34
CA SER A 10 0.41 -6.00 5.20
C SER A 10 0.06 -7.27 4.46
N GLN A 11 -1.16 -7.76 4.69
CA GLN A 11 -1.75 -8.81 3.86
C GLN A 11 -2.09 -8.23 2.47
N GLY A 12 -2.07 -9.08 1.45
CA GLY A 12 -2.43 -8.68 0.09
C GLY A 12 -1.36 -7.88 -0.67
N ILE A 13 -0.14 -7.74 -0.11
CA ILE A 13 0.97 -7.04 -0.80
C ILE A 13 1.22 -7.59 -2.20
N LYS A 14 1.28 -6.73 -3.19
CA LYS A 14 1.37 -7.08 -4.61
C LYS A 14 2.79 -7.36 -5.13
N THR A 15 3.77 -7.63 -4.25
CA THR A 15 5.18 -7.85 -4.63
C THR A 15 5.36 -8.81 -5.81
N LYS A 16 4.62 -9.92 -5.83
CA LYS A 16 4.70 -10.93 -6.91
C LYS A 16 4.04 -10.46 -8.21
N LEU A 17 3.17 -9.47 -8.15
CA LEU A 17 2.44 -8.93 -9.30
C LEU A 17 3.14 -7.74 -9.95
N VAL A 18 4.03 -7.05 -9.22
CA VAL A 18 4.75 -5.86 -9.73
C VAL A 18 5.36 -6.07 -11.11
N PRO A 19 6.11 -7.15 -11.41
CA PRO A 19 6.69 -7.33 -12.74
C PRO A 19 5.64 -7.43 -13.84
N TRP A 20 4.51 -8.07 -13.55
CA TRP A 20 3.42 -8.21 -14.50
C TRP A 20 2.63 -6.90 -14.67
N ILE A 21 2.36 -6.16 -13.59
CA ILE A 21 1.73 -4.84 -13.65
C ILE A 21 2.58 -3.90 -14.51
N ASN A 22 3.89 -3.90 -14.32
CA ASN A 22 4.80 -3.08 -15.10
C ASN A 22 4.82 -3.50 -16.58
N ASP A 23 4.79 -4.80 -16.90
CA ASP A 23 4.68 -5.30 -18.27
C ASP A 23 3.38 -4.82 -18.95
N VAL A 24 2.27 -4.84 -18.22
CA VAL A 24 1.00 -4.30 -18.70
C VAL A 24 1.10 -2.80 -19.01
N ILE A 25 1.73 -2.02 -18.13
CA ILE A 25 1.95 -0.58 -18.34
C ILE A 25 2.86 -0.34 -19.57
N PHE A 26 3.94 -1.11 -19.73
CA PHE A 26 4.81 -1.03 -20.91
C PHE A 26 4.03 -1.27 -22.23
N ARG A 27 3.09 -2.21 -22.23
CA ARG A 27 2.30 -2.56 -23.42
C ARG A 27 1.14 -1.60 -23.69
N SER A 28 0.78 -0.74 -22.74
CA SER A 28 -0.34 0.21 -22.90
C SER A 28 -0.04 1.35 -23.88
N GLY A 29 1.22 1.54 -24.26
CA GLY A 29 1.64 2.62 -25.16
C GLY A 29 1.76 4.00 -24.47
N ILE A 30 1.64 4.04 -23.14
CA ILE A 30 1.77 5.29 -22.37
C ILE A 30 3.20 5.87 -22.49
N ASP A 31 3.32 7.19 -22.41
CA ASP A 31 4.62 7.88 -22.35
C ASP A 31 5.29 7.59 -20.98
N LEU A 32 6.21 6.64 -20.99
CA LEU A 32 6.91 6.21 -19.78
C LEU A 32 7.80 7.30 -19.16
N VAL A 33 8.17 8.31 -19.92
CA VAL A 33 9.08 9.37 -19.47
C VAL A 33 8.32 10.49 -18.76
N ASN A 34 7.19 10.92 -19.34
CA ASN A 34 6.49 12.12 -18.89
C ASN A 34 5.20 11.83 -18.11
N ALA A 35 4.59 10.63 -18.25
CA ALA A 35 3.37 10.30 -17.56
C ALA A 35 3.57 10.31 -16.04
N ASN A 36 2.61 10.92 -15.33
CA ASN A 36 2.55 10.88 -13.88
C ASN A 36 1.95 9.55 -13.40
N TRP A 37 2.30 9.18 -12.16
CA TRP A 37 1.77 8.04 -11.45
C TRP A 37 0.78 8.50 -10.39
N ILE A 38 -0.45 8.00 -10.45
CA ILE A 38 -1.49 8.26 -9.47
C ILE A 38 -1.93 6.94 -8.82
N GLU A 39 -1.85 6.83 -7.49
CA GLU A 39 -2.20 5.62 -6.75
C GLU A 39 -3.10 5.96 -5.56
N PRO A 40 -4.44 5.84 -5.73
CA PRO A 40 -5.42 6.25 -4.70
C PRO A 40 -5.56 5.26 -3.54
N PHE A 41 -4.98 4.07 -3.64
CA PHE A 41 -4.96 3.02 -2.62
C PHE A 41 -3.53 2.59 -2.37
N PHE A 42 -2.73 3.50 -1.80
CA PHE A 42 -1.27 3.32 -1.74
C PHE A 42 -0.83 2.13 -0.87
N GLY A 43 -1.50 1.87 0.26
CA GLY A 43 -1.24 0.74 1.14
C GLY A 43 0.24 0.62 1.52
N THR A 44 0.87 -0.49 1.15
CA THR A 44 2.31 -0.68 1.40
C THR A 44 3.20 0.09 0.44
N GLY A 45 2.65 0.69 -0.62
CA GLY A 45 3.38 1.42 -1.64
C GLY A 45 4.20 0.57 -2.61
N VAL A 46 4.08 -0.76 -2.55
CA VAL A 46 4.96 -1.64 -3.33
C VAL A 46 4.84 -1.45 -4.84
N VAL A 47 3.67 -1.07 -5.36
CA VAL A 47 3.49 -0.88 -6.80
C VAL A 47 4.06 0.48 -7.22
N GLY A 48 3.67 1.58 -6.58
CA GLY A 48 4.15 2.91 -6.90
C GLY A 48 5.66 3.09 -6.74
N ILE A 49 6.25 2.49 -5.69
CA ILE A 49 7.71 2.49 -5.48
C ILE A 49 8.45 1.81 -6.65
N ASN A 50 7.84 0.84 -7.31
CA ASN A 50 8.40 0.11 -8.44
C ASN A 50 7.79 0.52 -9.79
N SER A 51 7.02 1.60 -9.86
CA SER A 51 6.43 2.09 -11.10
C SER A 51 7.51 2.45 -12.11
N PRO A 52 7.35 2.11 -13.41
CA PRO A 52 8.33 2.41 -14.45
C PRO A 52 8.25 3.85 -14.96
N LEU A 53 7.28 4.65 -14.51
CA LEU A 53 7.03 6.00 -15.03
C LEU A 53 8.03 7.01 -14.49
N GLY A 54 8.38 8.00 -15.34
CA GLY A 54 9.33 9.06 -15.02
C GLY A 54 8.74 10.31 -14.39
N GLY A 55 7.42 10.53 -14.53
CA GLY A 55 6.73 11.72 -14.03
C GLY A 55 6.56 11.78 -12.52
N ARG A 56 5.76 12.74 -12.08
CA ARG A 56 5.39 12.91 -10.66
C ARG A 56 4.61 11.71 -10.13
N ARG A 57 4.69 11.50 -8.82
CA ARG A 57 3.96 10.44 -8.13
C ARG A 57 3.01 11.04 -7.10
N ILE A 58 1.71 10.94 -7.36
CA ILE A 58 0.66 11.45 -6.48
C ILE A 58 -0.06 10.25 -5.90
N VAL A 59 0.10 10.05 -4.59
CA VAL A 59 -0.45 8.85 -3.94
C VAL A 59 -1.33 9.23 -2.76
N GLY A 60 -2.43 8.52 -2.65
CA GLY A 60 -3.42 8.68 -1.58
C GLY A 60 -3.65 7.38 -0.82
N ASP A 61 -4.01 7.52 0.44
CA ASP A 61 -4.52 6.43 1.26
C ASP A 61 -5.45 6.99 2.34
N SER A 62 -6.51 6.27 2.65
CA SER A 62 -7.40 6.62 3.75
C SER A 62 -6.77 6.37 5.13
N ASN A 63 -5.71 5.56 5.19
CA ASN A 63 -4.96 5.30 6.41
C ASN A 63 -3.91 6.39 6.66
N PRO A 64 -4.11 7.29 7.64
CA PRO A 64 -3.20 8.38 7.92
C PRO A 64 -1.81 7.92 8.35
N HIS A 65 -1.69 6.74 8.95
CA HIS A 65 -0.41 6.23 9.47
C HIS A 65 0.52 5.75 8.35
N VAL A 66 -0.06 5.20 7.26
CA VAL A 66 0.68 4.89 6.04
C VAL A 66 1.26 6.17 5.45
N ILE A 67 0.43 7.18 5.26
CA ILE A 67 0.83 8.46 4.69
C ILE A 67 1.85 9.19 5.58
N ASN A 68 1.63 9.20 6.89
CA ASN A 68 2.58 9.76 7.86
C ASN A 68 3.96 9.10 7.77
N PHE A 69 4.01 7.77 7.64
CA PHE A 69 5.26 7.05 7.52
C PHE A 69 6.06 7.47 6.26
N TYR A 70 5.41 7.55 5.11
CA TYR A 70 6.08 7.95 3.86
C TYR A 70 6.48 9.43 3.85
N ASN A 71 5.65 10.31 4.39
CA ASN A 71 6.01 11.72 4.61
C ASN A 71 7.20 11.86 5.56
N SER A 72 7.30 11.01 6.58
CA SER A 72 8.42 11.00 7.52
C SER A 72 9.73 10.53 6.87
N ILE A 73 9.68 9.62 5.89
CA ILE A 73 10.85 9.29 5.07
C ILE A 73 11.22 10.47 4.16
N LYS A 74 10.23 11.06 3.49
CA LYS A 74 10.46 12.22 2.58
C LYS A 74 11.09 13.40 3.31
N SER A 75 10.66 13.69 4.54
CA SER A 75 11.19 14.78 5.37
C SER A 75 12.52 14.46 6.08
N GLY A 76 12.99 13.21 6.03
CA GLY A 76 14.23 12.79 6.70
C GLY A 76 14.08 12.52 8.21
N ILE A 77 12.88 12.49 8.76
CA ILE A 77 12.61 12.06 10.14
C ILE A 77 12.89 10.57 10.27
N VAL A 78 12.34 9.76 9.35
CA VAL A 78 12.62 8.33 9.25
C VAL A 78 13.74 8.09 8.25
N THR A 79 14.89 7.72 8.77
CA THR A 79 16.07 7.32 8.00
C THR A 79 16.45 5.88 8.34
N PRO A 80 17.32 5.20 7.55
CA PRO A 80 17.84 3.89 7.92
C PRO A 80 18.52 3.89 9.29
N GLN A 81 19.21 4.98 9.66
CA GLN A 81 19.91 5.10 10.93
C GLN A 81 18.92 5.29 12.10
N SER A 82 18.02 6.27 12.03
CA SER A 82 17.02 6.52 13.09
C SER A 82 16.10 5.32 13.30
N MET A 83 15.72 4.61 12.24
CA MET A 83 14.95 3.37 12.33
C MET A 83 15.76 2.24 13.01
N ARG A 84 17.06 2.12 12.73
CA ARG A 84 17.92 1.13 13.39
C ARG A 84 18.01 1.37 14.89
N GLU A 85 18.33 2.59 15.29
CA GLU A 85 18.46 2.97 16.71
C GLU A 85 17.15 2.72 17.47
N TYR A 86 16.03 3.10 16.86
CA TYR A 86 14.72 2.85 17.42
C TYR A 86 14.43 1.35 17.60
N LEU A 87 14.59 0.54 16.53
CA LEU A 87 14.27 -0.88 16.57
C LEU A 87 15.23 -1.70 17.44
N GLN A 88 16.49 -1.28 17.59
CA GLN A 88 17.41 -1.89 18.53
C GLN A 88 16.94 -1.70 19.97
N ARG A 89 16.65 -0.45 20.37
CA ARG A 89 16.15 -0.12 21.69
C ARG A 89 14.83 -0.83 22.01
N GLU A 90 13.83 -0.68 21.18
CA GLU A 90 12.51 -1.28 21.44
C GLU A 90 12.56 -2.82 21.33
N GLY A 91 13.42 -3.38 20.47
CA GLY A 91 13.64 -4.81 20.34
C GLY A 91 14.26 -5.43 21.58
N GLU A 92 15.27 -4.78 22.18
CA GLU A 92 15.84 -5.21 23.44
C GLU A 92 14.84 -5.18 24.59
N LEU A 93 14.02 -4.12 24.67
CA LEU A 93 12.95 -4.02 25.66
C LEU A 93 11.90 -5.10 25.48
N LEU A 94 11.52 -5.39 24.24
CA LEU A 94 10.59 -6.49 23.90
C LEU A 94 11.14 -7.86 24.35
N GLU A 95 12.43 -8.11 24.13
CA GLU A 95 13.06 -9.39 24.46
C GLU A 95 13.23 -9.59 25.98
N ARG A 96 13.47 -8.49 26.72
CA ARG A 96 13.63 -8.50 28.19
C ARG A 96 12.31 -8.52 28.95
N ALA A 97 11.18 -8.23 28.32
CA ALA A 97 9.89 -8.20 28.99
C ALA A 97 9.47 -9.58 29.49
N GLY A 98 9.08 -9.65 30.78
CA GLY A 98 8.93 -10.90 31.52
C GLY A 98 7.82 -11.85 31.08
N ASP A 99 6.89 -11.39 30.25
CA ASP A 99 5.76 -12.14 29.72
C ASP A 99 5.91 -12.46 28.21
N ALA A 100 7.12 -12.83 27.81
CA ALA A 100 7.49 -13.11 26.42
C ALA A 100 7.28 -11.91 25.47
N GLY A 101 7.38 -10.69 25.98
CA GLY A 101 7.30 -9.45 25.22
C GLY A 101 5.92 -8.81 25.14
N TYR A 102 4.89 -9.43 25.72
CA TYR A 102 3.50 -8.92 25.58
C TYR A 102 3.31 -7.56 26.22
N GLU A 103 3.85 -7.33 27.42
CA GLU A 103 3.72 -6.08 28.14
C GLU A 103 4.37 -4.92 27.35
N HIS A 104 5.60 -5.12 26.86
CA HIS A 104 6.26 -4.09 26.07
C HIS A 104 5.54 -3.80 24.76
N TYR A 105 5.04 -4.84 24.06
CA TYR A 105 4.20 -4.64 22.86
C TYR A 105 2.97 -3.78 23.18
N ARG A 106 2.31 -4.01 24.33
CA ARG A 106 1.16 -3.23 24.77
C ARG A 106 1.54 -1.77 25.02
N LEU A 107 2.67 -1.52 25.70
CA LEU A 107 3.17 -0.15 25.94
C LEU A 107 3.41 0.60 24.62
N VAL A 108 4.08 -0.02 23.65
CA VAL A 108 4.29 0.59 22.32
C VAL A 108 2.95 0.83 21.62
N LYS A 109 2.02 -0.12 21.69
CA LYS A 109 0.68 0.05 21.12
C LYS A 109 -0.08 1.23 21.75
N ASP A 110 -0.06 1.35 23.06
CA ASP A 110 -0.74 2.42 23.80
C ASP A 110 -0.11 3.79 23.50
N ARG A 111 1.23 3.83 23.35
CA ARG A 111 1.95 5.04 22.91
C ARG A 111 1.59 5.40 21.47
N PHE A 112 1.61 4.44 20.56
CA PHE A 112 1.22 4.67 19.16
C PHE A 112 -0.20 5.23 19.02
N ASN A 113 -1.14 4.71 19.79
CA ASN A 113 -2.53 5.17 19.76
C ASN A 113 -2.72 6.61 20.26
N LYS A 114 -1.73 7.17 20.97
CA LYS A 114 -1.72 8.57 21.44
C LYS A 114 -0.91 9.49 20.54
N GLU A 115 0.25 9.03 20.08
CA GLU A 115 1.28 9.86 19.46
C GLU A 115 1.39 9.66 17.95
N HIS A 116 0.88 8.54 17.44
CA HIS A 116 0.92 8.17 16.02
C HIS A 116 2.33 8.17 15.40
N SER A 117 3.35 7.81 16.19
CA SER A 117 4.74 7.78 15.76
C SER A 117 4.95 6.85 14.56
N PRO A 118 5.64 7.30 13.49
CA PRO A 118 5.95 6.45 12.34
C PRO A 118 6.90 5.30 12.70
N PHE A 119 7.68 5.43 13.75
CA PHE A 119 8.55 4.37 14.27
C PHE A 119 7.74 3.28 14.96
N ASP A 120 6.81 3.68 15.87
CA ASP A 120 5.90 2.74 16.53
C ASP A 120 5.04 2.00 15.51
N PHE A 121 4.61 2.68 14.45
CA PHE A 121 3.86 2.07 13.35
C PHE A 121 4.62 0.90 12.70
N ILE A 122 5.91 1.08 12.40
CA ILE A 122 6.74 -0.01 11.85
C ILE A 122 6.95 -1.11 12.87
N PHE A 123 7.22 -0.78 14.14
CA PHE A 123 7.35 -1.77 15.20
C PHE A 123 6.09 -2.64 15.29
N LEU A 124 4.91 -2.02 15.40
CA LEU A 124 3.63 -2.72 15.51
C LEU A 124 3.30 -3.54 14.26
N SER A 125 3.53 -3.00 13.08
CA SER A 125 3.38 -3.73 11.79
C SER A 125 4.25 -4.99 11.73
N ARG A 126 5.42 -4.98 12.35
CA ARG A 126 6.35 -6.11 12.36
C ARG A 126 6.13 -7.08 13.50
N ALA A 127 5.73 -6.61 14.67
CA ALA A 127 5.47 -7.42 15.86
C ALA A 127 4.02 -7.89 15.96
N GLY A 128 3.11 -7.34 15.18
CA GLY A 128 1.72 -7.75 15.12
C GLY A 128 1.51 -9.13 14.50
N PHE A 129 0.40 -9.77 14.89
CA PHE A 129 0.03 -11.11 14.42
C PHE A 129 -0.17 -11.14 12.89
N ASN A 130 0.47 -12.08 12.22
CA ASN A 130 0.42 -12.33 10.77
C ASN A 130 0.71 -11.12 9.86
N GLY A 131 1.28 -10.03 10.41
CA GLY A 131 1.51 -8.80 9.66
C GLY A 131 0.22 -8.13 9.17
N MET A 132 -0.86 -8.34 9.91
CA MET A 132 -2.10 -7.63 9.69
C MET A 132 -1.94 -6.15 10.06
N MET A 133 -2.70 -5.30 9.40
CA MET A 133 -2.82 -3.88 9.74
C MET A 133 -4.30 -3.59 9.91
N ARG A 134 -4.73 -3.47 11.17
CA ARG A 134 -6.12 -3.27 11.53
C ARG A 134 -6.26 -2.27 12.67
N PHE A 135 -7.29 -1.46 12.56
CA PHE A 135 -7.65 -0.46 13.54
C PHE A 135 -9.09 -0.70 14.01
N ASN A 136 -9.43 -0.27 15.21
CA ASN A 136 -10.81 -0.29 15.68
C ASN A 136 -11.59 0.94 15.16
N ARG A 137 -12.88 1.04 15.49
CA ARG A 137 -13.73 2.17 15.07
C ARG A 137 -13.28 3.54 15.57
N LYS A 138 -12.40 3.58 16.60
CA LYS A 138 -11.80 4.83 17.12
C LYS A 138 -10.50 5.21 16.41
N GLY A 139 -10.05 4.41 15.45
CA GLY A 139 -8.77 4.63 14.80
C GLY A 139 -7.55 4.10 15.56
N GLU A 140 -7.74 3.26 16.58
CA GLU A 140 -6.65 2.73 17.37
C GLU A 140 -6.18 1.39 16.82
N TRP A 141 -4.87 1.16 16.85
CA TRP A 141 -4.25 -0.11 16.48
C TRP A 141 -4.85 -1.28 17.26
N ASN A 142 -5.36 -2.29 16.55
CA ASN A 142 -6.11 -3.40 17.14
C ASN A 142 -5.61 -4.78 16.64
N ILE A 143 -4.30 -4.97 16.62
CA ILE A 143 -3.69 -6.26 16.28
C ILE A 143 -3.02 -6.81 17.55
N PRO A 144 -3.22 -8.10 17.87
CA PRO A 144 -2.52 -8.74 18.96
C PRO A 144 -1.04 -8.96 18.64
N PHE A 145 -0.22 -9.12 19.66
CA PHE A 145 1.19 -9.46 19.53
C PHE A 145 1.38 -10.86 18.91
N CYS A 146 2.38 -11.02 18.06
CA CYS A 146 2.70 -12.30 17.40
C CYS A 146 3.37 -13.34 18.33
N LYS A 147 3.58 -13.01 19.59
CA LYS A 147 4.25 -13.85 20.62
C LYS A 147 5.69 -14.30 20.22
N LYS A 148 6.42 -13.44 19.51
CA LYS A 148 7.81 -13.67 19.10
C LYS A 148 8.69 -12.53 19.60
N PRO A 149 9.26 -12.62 20.80
CA PRO A 149 10.06 -11.54 21.40
C PRO A 149 11.33 -11.23 20.58
N ASN A 150 11.92 -12.22 19.91
CA ASN A 150 13.09 -12.07 19.04
C ASN A 150 12.78 -11.48 17.65
N ARG A 151 11.61 -10.81 17.51
CA ARG A 151 11.15 -10.24 16.22
C ARG A 151 12.08 -9.18 15.66
N PHE A 152 12.89 -8.57 16.52
CA PHE A 152 13.86 -7.55 16.17
C PHE A 152 15.31 -8.00 16.39
N ALA A 153 15.61 -9.28 16.15
CA ALA A 153 17.00 -9.76 16.07
C ALA A 153 17.78 -8.97 14.98
N PRO A 154 19.11 -8.83 15.12
CA PRO A 154 19.93 -7.94 14.27
C PRO A 154 19.73 -8.11 12.77
N ALA A 155 19.54 -9.36 12.30
CA ALA A 155 19.29 -9.65 10.89
C ALA A 155 17.96 -9.06 10.39
N TYR A 156 16.91 -9.11 11.22
CA TYR A 156 15.59 -8.52 10.87
C TYR A 156 15.63 -7.00 10.89
N ILE A 157 16.31 -6.39 11.86
CA ILE A 157 16.53 -4.93 11.90
C ILE A 157 17.28 -4.50 10.64
N THR A 158 18.38 -5.17 10.30
CA THR A 158 19.16 -4.87 9.09
C THR A 158 18.28 -4.94 7.83
N LYS A 159 17.43 -5.97 7.71
CA LYS A 159 16.48 -6.08 6.60
C LYS A 159 15.54 -4.89 6.53
N ILE A 160 14.95 -4.47 7.66
CA ILE A 160 14.03 -3.33 7.71
C ILE A 160 14.73 -2.04 7.32
N CYS A 161 15.94 -1.79 7.84
CA CYS A 161 16.73 -0.61 7.52
C CYS A 161 17.10 -0.56 6.03
N ASN A 162 17.46 -1.70 5.42
CA ASN A 162 17.73 -1.78 3.99
C ASN A 162 16.46 -1.49 3.16
N GLN A 163 15.29 -1.91 3.62
CA GLN A 163 14.01 -1.58 2.99
C GLN A 163 13.73 -0.07 3.08
N VAL A 164 13.94 0.56 4.25
CA VAL A 164 13.81 2.03 4.41
C VAL A 164 14.77 2.73 3.46
N LYS A 165 16.04 2.30 3.37
CA LYS A 165 17.02 2.89 2.47
C LYS A 165 16.61 2.82 1.00
N ALA A 166 16.12 1.66 0.57
CA ALA A 166 15.68 1.49 -0.82
C ALA A 166 14.49 2.40 -1.15
N VAL A 167 13.50 2.51 -0.24
CA VAL A 167 12.36 3.41 -0.38
C VAL A 167 12.81 4.88 -0.38
N GLU A 168 13.67 5.28 0.56
CA GLU A 168 14.25 6.64 0.62
C GLU A 168 14.93 7.01 -0.70
N THR A 169 15.71 6.09 -1.28
CA THR A 169 16.39 6.31 -2.56
C THR A 169 15.39 6.63 -3.67
N VAL A 170 14.29 5.87 -3.78
CA VAL A 170 13.25 6.10 -4.79
C VAL A 170 12.50 7.41 -4.51
N ILE A 171 12.19 7.71 -3.25
CA ILE A 171 11.50 8.97 -2.89
C ILE A 171 12.36 10.19 -3.27
N ARG A 172 13.68 10.10 -3.15
CA ARG A 172 14.59 11.20 -3.55
C ARG A 172 14.77 11.35 -5.06
N GLN A 173 14.47 10.31 -5.85
CA GLN A 173 14.63 10.32 -7.30
C GLN A 173 13.46 10.99 -8.04
N PHE A 174 12.28 11.04 -7.44
CA PHE A 174 11.06 11.51 -8.08
C PHE A 174 10.33 12.54 -7.21
N ASP A 175 9.47 13.33 -7.83
CA ASP A 175 8.58 14.25 -7.09
C ASP A 175 7.37 13.48 -6.56
N TRP A 176 7.34 13.22 -5.25
CA TRP A 176 6.28 12.51 -4.55
C TRP A 176 5.37 13.46 -3.80
N THR A 177 4.07 13.18 -3.89
CA THR A 177 3.04 13.79 -3.04
C THR A 177 2.28 12.67 -2.33
N PHE A 178 2.38 12.61 -1.00
CA PHE A 178 1.68 11.63 -0.16
C PHE A 178 0.53 12.34 0.56
N CYS A 179 -0.72 11.94 0.30
CA CYS A 179 -1.91 12.60 0.82
C CYS A 179 -2.82 11.63 1.57
N ASN A 180 -3.21 12.00 2.80
CA ASN A 180 -4.30 11.31 3.48
C ASN A 180 -5.62 11.89 3.00
N ARG A 181 -6.28 11.21 2.06
CA ARG A 181 -7.54 11.62 1.44
C ARG A 181 -8.25 10.45 0.80
N SER A 182 -9.47 10.67 0.32
CA SER A 182 -10.26 9.66 -0.37
C SER A 182 -9.63 9.28 -1.72
N PHE A 183 -10.00 8.08 -2.22
CA PHE A 183 -9.60 7.63 -3.55
C PHE A 183 -10.15 8.53 -4.65
N ILE A 184 -11.38 9.06 -4.49
CA ILE A 184 -12.00 9.98 -5.45
C ILE A 184 -11.17 11.26 -5.61
N GLU A 185 -10.77 11.87 -4.48
CA GLU A 185 -9.93 13.07 -4.51
C GLU A 185 -8.57 12.82 -5.16
N THR A 186 -8.01 11.61 -4.95
CA THR A 186 -6.74 11.24 -5.56
C THR A 186 -6.88 11.00 -7.07
N ILE A 187 -7.94 10.32 -7.51
CA ILE A 187 -8.21 10.10 -8.94
C ILE A 187 -8.41 11.43 -9.70
N ARG A 188 -9.04 12.42 -9.07
CA ARG A 188 -9.28 13.75 -9.67
C ARG A 188 -8.00 14.54 -9.96
N GLU A 189 -6.85 14.17 -9.38
CA GLU A 189 -5.55 14.77 -9.74
C GLU A 189 -5.04 14.32 -11.10
N ALA A 190 -5.54 13.19 -11.60
CA ALA A 190 -5.08 12.62 -12.86
C ALA A 190 -5.53 13.47 -14.06
N ARG A 191 -4.65 13.57 -15.04
CA ARG A 191 -4.87 14.28 -16.30
C ARG A 191 -4.68 13.33 -17.47
N ARG A 192 -5.11 13.76 -18.63
CA ARG A 192 -4.86 13.04 -19.88
C ARG A 192 -3.38 12.68 -20.02
N GLY A 193 -3.10 11.40 -20.33
CA GLY A 193 -1.75 10.88 -20.44
C GLY A 193 -1.12 10.36 -19.14
N ASP A 194 -1.76 10.57 -17.99
CA ASP A 194 -1.34 10.00 -16.72
C ASP A 194 -1.77 8.53 -16.58
N MET A 195 -1.15 7.81 -15.63
CA MET A 195 -1.51 6.44 -15.26
C MET A 195 -2.05 6.40 -13.83
N ILE A 196 -3.24 5.89 -13.67
CA ILE A 196 -3.85 5.58 -12.37
C ILE A 196 -3.69 4.08 -12.09
N TYR A 197 -3.15 3.72 -10.93
CA TYR A 197 -3.14 2.34 -10.45
C TYR A 197 -4.06 2.21 -9.23
N CYS A 198 -5.09 1.37 -9.34
CA CYS A 198 -6.04 1.10 -8.27
C CYS A 198 -5.92 -0.34 -7.75
N ASP A 199 -5.80 -0.47 -6.43
CA ASP A 199 -5.86 -1.75 -5.69
C ASP A 199 -6.81 -1.58 -4.49
N PRO A 200 -8.12 -1.42 -4.74
CA PRO A 200 -9.10 -1.21 -3.69
C PRO A 200 -9.24 -2.43 -2.78
N PRO A 201 -9.84 -2.28 -1.59
CA PRO A 201 -10.32 -3.40 -0.82
C PRO A 201 -11.28 -4.25 -1.66
N TYR A 202 -11.21 -5.57 -1.53
CA TYR A 202 -11.98 -6.45 -2.40
C TYR A 202 -13.41 -6.63 -1.90
N TYR A 203 -14.38 -6.29 -2.74
CA TYR A 203 -15.81 -6.48 -2.46
C TYR A 203 -16.10 -7.95 -2.11
N GLY A 204 -16.93 -8.16 -1.09
CA GLY A 204 -17.34 -9.50 -0.65
C GLY A 204 -16.26 -10.33 0.07
N ARG A 205 -15.03 -9.81 0.20
CA ARG A 205 -14.01 -10.39 1.08
C ARG A 205 -14.02 -9.69 2.43
N TYR A 206 -13.96 -10.48 3.51
CA TYR A 206 -13.73 -9.94 4.85
C TYR A 206 -12.31 -9.35 4.89
N VAL A 207 -12.22 -8.05 4.74
CA VAL A 207 -10.97 -7.32 4.95
C VAL A 207 -11.24 -6.38 6.12
N ASP A 208 -10.41 -6.46 7.13
CA ASP A 208 -10.49 -5.69 8.38
C ASP A 208 -10.12 -4.19 8.17
N TYR A 209 -10.74 -3.54 7.16
CA TYR A 209 -10.64 -2.10 6.99
C TYR A 209 -11.71 -1.38 7.82
N TYR A 210 -11.48 -0.14 8.22
CA TYR A 210 -12.32 0.70 9.08
C TYR A 210 -13.81 0.69 8.76
N ASN A 211 -14.15 0.69 7.47
CA ASN A 211 -15.52 0.63 6.98
C ASN A 211 -15.54 -0.32 5.79
N GLY A 212 -15.86 -1.54 5.85
CA GLY A 212 -15.78 -2.52 4.75
C GLY A 212 -16.01 -1.88 3.36
N TRP A 213 -15.46 -2.48 2.33
CA TRP A 213 -15.66 -2.03 0.95
C TRP A 213 -17.07 -2.40 0.50
N THR A 214 -17.91 -1.41 0.20
CA THR A 214 -19.32 -1.57 -0.13
C THR A 214 -19.56 -1.54 -1.64
N GLU A 215 -20.77 -1.93 -2.09
CA GLU A 215 -21.19 -1.77 -3.48
C GLU A 215 -21.21 -0.29 -3.89
N GLU A 216 -21.55 0.61 -2.99
CA GLU A 216 -21.49 2.05 -3.22
C GLU A 216 -20.07 2.52 -3.54
N ASN A 217 -19.07 2.06 -2.77
CA ASN A 217 -17.67 2.38 -3.05
C ASN A 217 -17.19 1.83 -4.40
N GLU A 218 -17.66 0.62 -4.78
CA GLU A 218 -17.35 0.03 -6.08
C GLU A 218 -17.94 0.87 -7.23
N ARG A 219 -19.19 1.32 -7.07
CA ARG A 219 -19.87 2.21 -8.02
C ARG A 219 -19.16 3.55 -8.15
N GLU A 220 -18.82 4.19 -7.03
CA GLU A 220 -18.07 5.45 -7.01
C GLU A 220 -16.69 5.33 -7.68
N LEU A 221 -15.99 4.22 -7.44
CA LEU A 221 -14.71 3.94 -8.09
C LEU A 221 -14.88 3.78 -9.61
N PHE A 222 -15.87 3.01 -10.02
CA PHE A 222 -16.17 2.83 -11.44
C PHE A 222 -16.48 4.15 -12.12
N GLU A 223 -17.36 4.98 -11.54
CA GLU A 223 -17.73 6.30 -12.08
C GLU A 223 -16.50 7.21 -12.18
N ALA A 224 -15.68 7.28 -11.14
CA ALA A 224 -14.48 8.10 -11.14
C ALA A 224 -13.45 7.67 -12.21
N LEU A 225 -13.28 6.36 -12.43
CA LEU A 225 -12.37 5.83 -13.45
C LEU A 225 -12.96 5.92 -14.86
N ARG A 226 -14.28 5.80 -15.01
CA ARG A 226 -14.96 6.02 -16.30
C ARG A 226 -14.81 7.47 -16.77
N ASP A 227 -14.95 8.41 -15.86
CA ASP A 227 -15.03 9.85 -16.18
C ASP A 227 -13.64 10.51 -16.28
N THR A 228 -12.56 9.82 -15.88
CA THR A 228 -11.18 10.33 -16.06
C THR A 228 -10.73 10.21 -17.51
N GLU A 229 -9.88 11.14 -17.96
CA GLU A 229 -9.18 11.07 -19.24
C GLU A 229 -7.82 10.33 -19.14
N ALA A 230 -7.40 9.94 -17.94
CA ALA A 230 -6.16 9.21 -17.71
C ALA A 230 -6.31 7.72 -18.07
N HIS A 231 -5.18 7.07 -18.34
CA HIS A 231 -5.12 5.61 -18.39
C HIS A 231 -5.26 5.03 -16.98
N PHE A 232 -5.81 3.83 -16.85
CA PHE A 232 -5.83 3.18 -15.56
C PHE A 232 -5.59 1.68 -15.60
N VAL A 233 -5.08 1.17 -14.50
CA VAL A 233 -4.92 -0.26 -14.19
C VAL A 233 -5.63 -0.52 -12.87
N LEU A 234 -6.64 -1.38 -12.88
CA LEU A 234 -7.38 -1.81 -11.69
C LEU A 234 -7.00 -3.25 -11.34
N SER A 235 -6.50 -3.46 -10.12
CA SER A 235 -6.24 -4.76 -9.54
C SER A 235 -7.42 -5.16 -8.64
N THR A 236 -8.14 -6.19 -9.01
CA THR A 236 -9.27 -6.72 -8.21
C THR A 236 -9.30 -8.23 -8.26
N TRP A 237 -10.12 -8.87 -7.43
CA TRP A 237 -10.31 -10.31 -7.51
C TRP A 237 -11.47 -10.65 -8.45
N HIS A 238 -11.36 -11.76 -9.15
CA HIS A 238 -12.40 -12.22 -10.08
C HIS A 238 -13.24 -13.33 -9.46
N HIS A 239 -12.66 -14.49 -9.18
CA HIS A 239 -13.34 -15.63 -8.55
C HIS A 239 -12.36 -16.51 -7.79
N ASN A 240 -12.90 -17.37 -6.95
CA ASN A 240 -12.23 -18.54 -6.40
C ASN A 240 -13.19 -19.75 -6.46
N GLU A 241 -12.80 -20.88 -5.91
CA GLU A 241 -13.59 -22.11 -5.92
C GLU A 241 -14.98 -21.96 -5.25
N PHE A 242 -15.21 -20.93 -4.44
CA PHE A 242 -16.41 -20.76 -3.62
C PHE A 242 -17.23 -19.51 -3.98
N ARG A 243 -16.67 -18.51 -4.64
CA ARG A 243 -17.32 -17.22 -4.87
C ARG A 243 -16.82 -16.55 -6.14
N SER A 244 -17.69 -15.78 -6.80
CA SER A 244 -17.40 -14.81 -7.85
C SER A 244 -17.56 -13.38 -7.33
N ASN A 245 -16.93 -12.43 -8.01
CA ASN A 245 -17.11 -11.01 -7.79
C ASN A 245 -18.07 -10.45 -8.84
N ASP A 246 -19.34 -10.42 -8.50
CA ASP A 246 -20.41 -10.00 -9.43
C ASP A 246 -20.28 -8.52 -9.85
N MET A 247 -19.48 -7.72 -9.14
CA MET A 247 -19.22 -6.33 -9.51
C MET A 247 -18.41 -6.21 -10.80
N ILE A 248 -17.63 -7.26 -11.16
CA ILE A 248 -16.89 -7.28 -12.42
C ILE A 248 -17.85 -7.30 -13.59
N ASP A 249 -18.79 -8.24 -13.59
CA ASP A 249 -19.77 -8.38 -14.67
C ASP A 249 -20.66 -7.13 -14.76
N ARG A 250 -20.94 -6.50 -13.62
CA ARG A 250 -21.81 -5.31 -13.55
C ARG A 250 -21.15 -4.04 -14.05
N TYR A 251 -19.88 -3.82 -13.72
CA TYR A 251 -19.20 -2.54 -13.98
C TYR A 251 -18.04 -2.63 -14.98
N TRP A 252 -17.36 -3.78 -15.09
CA TRP A 252 -16.08 -3.88 -15.79
C TRP A 252 -16.09 -4.80 -17.02
N ASP A 253 -17.22 -5.44 -17.35
CA ASP A 253 -17.33 -6.46 -18.42
C ASP A 253 -16.98 -5.91 -19.82
N SER A 254 -17.22 -4.62 -20.08
CA SER A 254 -16.88 -3.98 -21.37
C SER A 254 -15.43 -3.56 -21.51
N SER A 255 -14.60 -3.81 -20.50
CA SER A 255 -13.21 -3.37 -20.40
C SER A 255 -12.26 -4.46 -20.88
N THR A 256 -11.12 -4.08 -21.48
CA THR A 256 -10.08 -5.04 -21.84
C THR A 256 -9.51 -5.69 -20.58
N SER A 257 -9.85 -6.95 -20.34
CA SER A 257 -9.43 -7.72 -19.17
C SER A 257 -8.20 -8.55 -19.48
N LEU A 258 -7.19 -8.47 -18.66
CA LEU A 258 -6.02 -9.36 -18.68
C LEU A 258 -6.05 -10.25 -17.45
N HIS A 259 -6.24 -11.55 -17.65
CA HIS A 259 -6.26 -12.55 -16.58
C HIS A 259 -4.86 -13.11 -16.34
N LYS A 260 -4.47 -13.18 -15.06
CA LYS A 260 -3.35 -14.03 -14.62
C LYS A 260 -3.93 -15.20 -13.84
N ASN A 261 -3.36 -16.41 -13.98
CA ASN A 261 -3.72 -17.67 -13.28
C ASN A 261 -3.62 -17.60 -11.73
N ILE A 262 -4.05 -16.51 -11.16
CA ILE A 262 -4.23 -16.26 -9.74
C ILE A 262 -5.58 -15.58 -9.68
N SER A 263 -6.41 -15.84 -8.68
CA SER A 263 -7.75 -15.27 -8.44
C SER A 263 -7.81 -13.72 -8.43
N ILE A 264 -6.90 -13.05 -9.12
CA ILE A 264 -6.77 -11.60 -9.26
C ILE A 264 -6.85 -11.27 -10.74
N MET A 265 -7.81 -10.43 -11.08
CA MET A 265 -7.97 -9.82 -12.40
C MET A 265 -7.32 -8.43 -12.37
N VAL A 266 -6.69 -8.05 -13.47
CA VAL A 266 -6.28 -6.68 -13.73
C VAL A 266 -7.04 -6.20 -14.95
N VAL A 267 -7.84 -5.17 -14.78
CA VAL A 267 -8.54 -4.46 -15.84
C VAL A 267 -7.63 -3.33 -16.29
N VAL A 268 -7.34 -3.28 -17.59
CA VAL A 268 -6.55 -2.20 -18.18
C VAL A 268 -7.42 -1.48 -19.20
N ILE A 269 -7.57 -0.18 -19.03
CA ILE A 269 -8.16 0.66 -20.06
C ILE A 269 -7.10 1.67 -20.49
N SER A 270 -6.70 1.53 -21.76
CA SER A 270 -5.97 2.57 -22.48
C SER A 270 -7.01 3.45 -23.16
N LYS A 271 -7.12 4.71 -22.75
CA LYS A 271 -7.88 5.69 -23.51
C LYS A 271 -7.04 6.13 -24.69
N THR A 272 -7.19 5.43 -25.81
CA THR A 272 -6.62 5.84 -27.10
C THR A 272 -7.26 7.17 -27.52
N ASP A 273 -6.42 8.04 -28.07
CA ASP A 273 -6.90 9.24 -28.78
C ASP A 273 -7.87 8.80 -29.88
N THR A 274 -9.15 9.02 -29.66
CA THR A 274 -10.09 9.16 -30.78
C THR A 274 -9.77 10.51 -31.40
N LEU A 275 -9.06 10.46 -32.56
CA LEU A 275 -8.90 11.59 -33.47
C LEU A 275 -10.28 12.16 -33.90
#